data_85f3ca9710e094b4361cf8ba54220a24
#
_entry.id   85f3ca9710e094b4361cf8ba54220a24
#
_cell.length_a   1.000
_cell.length_b   1.000
_cell.length_c   1.000
_cell.angle_alpha   90.00
_cell.angle_beta   90.00
_cell.angle_gamma   90.00
#
_symmetry.space_group_name_H-M   'P 1'
#
loop_
_entity.id
_entity.type
_entity.pdbx_description
1 polymer ?
#
loop_
_entity_poly.entity_id
_entity_poly.type
_entity_poly.pdbx_seq_one_letter_code
_entity_poly.pdbx_strand_id
1 'polypeptide(L)'
;MDEFRVDVPWGVVRIEAIGSSLGIPEIDPLESPAEGNRECVVVAVVHGDIGPVDISVSLQDGEDEGTCVYDDVLRVLGEGVEVADLVGDDFSHRYDLPEGDASVRVCVDDPGEAQRVLIRIVAKA
;
A
#
# COMPACT_ATOMS: atom_id res chain seq x y z
N MET A 1 -15.03 0.58 -3.68
CA MET A 1 -13.60 0.61 -4.05
C MET A 1 -13.20 2.02 -4.39
N ASP A 2 -12.10 2.48 -3.87
CA ASP A 2 -11.57 3.81 -4.17
C ASP A 2 -10.46 3.68 -5.22
N GLU A 3 -10.49 4.50 -6.25
CA GLU A 3 -9.54 4.43 -7.36
C GLU A 3 -8.99 5.81 -7.64
N PHE A 4 -7.67 5.91 -7.82
CA PHE A 4 -7.03 7.18 -8.15
C PHE A 4 -5.77 6.94 -8.99
N ARG A 5 -5.41 7.95 -9.77
CA ARG A 5 -4.21 7.94 -10.62
C ARG A 5 -3.27 9.04 -10.14
N VAL A 6 -2.05 8.67 -9.82
CA VAL A 6 -1.06 9.58 -9.23
C VAL A 6 0.33 9.36 -9.82
N ASP A 7 1.14 10.40 -9.81
CA ASP A 7 2.57 10.30 -10.00
C ASP A 7 3.19 9.99 -8.62
N VAL A 8 3.99 8.94 -8.56
CA VAL A 8 4.54 8.47 -7.29
C VAL A 8 6.02 8.82 -7.20
N PRO A 9 6.36 9.86 -6.43
CA PRO A 9 7.75 10.21 -6.19
C PRO A 9 8.50 9.05 -5.54
N TRP A 10 9.75 8.88 -5.90
CA TRP A 10 10.61 7.81 -5.37
C TRP A 10 10.17 6.39 -5.75
N GLY A 11 9.07 6.23 -6.50
CA GLY A 11 8.58 4.92 -6.94
C GLY A 11 8.13 4.01 -5.81
N VAL A 12 7.61 4.56 -4.72
CA VAL A 12 7.17 3.79 -3.55
C VAL A 12 5.82 4.28 -3.06
N VAL A 13 4.87 3.35 -2.96
CA VAL A 13 3.57 3.56 -2.31
C VAL A 13 3.65 3.00 -0.89
N ARG A 14 3.18 3.78 0.07
CA ARG A 14 3.18 3.44 1.49
C ARG A 14 1.76 3.18 1.98
N ILE A 15 1.57 2.09 2.70
CA ILE A 15 0.33 1.74 3.38
C ILE A 15 0.69 1.66 4.86
N GLU A 16 0.21 2.59 5.67
CA GLU A 16 0.66 2.71 7.05
C GLU A 16 -0.51 2.92 8.01
N ALA A 17 -0.47 2.20 9.14
CA ALA A 17 -1.37 2.48 10.24
C ALA A 17 -1.09 3.89 10.77
N ILE A 18 -2.12 4.73 10.83
CA ILE A 18 -1.99 6.10 11.31
C ILE A 18 -1.61 6.07 12.79
N GLY A 19 -0.56 6.81 13.15
CA GLY A 19 0.00 6.81 14.49
C GLY A 19 1.14 5.84 14.72
N SER A 20 1.58 5.12 13.67
CA SER A 20 2.69 4.15 13.77
C SER A 20 4.00 4.81 14.21
N SER A 21 4.72 4.10 15.07
CA SER A 21 6.06 4.49 15.53
C SER A 21 7.16 3.53 15.06
N LEU A 22 6.82 2.50 14.27
CA LEU A 22 7.78 1.51 13.82
C LEU A 22 8.68 2.00 12.68
N GLY A 23 8.30 3.09 12.02
CA GLY A 23 9.01 3.61 10.87
C GLY A 23 8.66 2.88 9.59
N ILE A 24 9.28 3.31 8.49
CA ILE A 24 9.03 2.81 7.14
C ILE A 24 10.03 1.70 6.84
N PRO A 25 9.59 0.51 6.39
CA PRO A 25 10.50 -0.55 5.99
C PRO A 25 11.41 -0.12 4.84
N GLU A 26 12.64 -0.60 4.84
CA GLU A 26 13.52 -0.43 3.69
C GLU A 26 13.07 -1.34 2.55
N ILE A 27 13.13 -0.84 1.33
CA ILE A 27 12.79 -1.62 0.14
C ILE A 27 13.87 -1.48 -0.91
N ASP A 28 14.28 -2.62 -1.47
CA ASP A 28 15.13 -2.67 -2.68
C ASP A 28 14.26 -3.26 -3.80
N PRO A 29 13.80 -2.43 -4.76
CA PRO A 29 12.92 -2.90 -5.84
C PRO A 29 13.55 -3.97 -6.73
N LEU A 30 14.88 -4.08 -6.74
CA LEU A 30 15.57 -5.11 -7.51
C LEU A 30 15.53 -6.48 -6.82
N GLU A 31 15.31 -6.50 -5.52
CA GLU A 31 15.25 -7.73 -4.73
C GLU A 31 13.83 -8.10 -4.30
N SER A 32 13.01 -7.10 -3.99
CA SER A 32 11.66 -7.33 -3.48
C SER A 32 10.70 -6.27 -3.98
N PRO A 33 9.53 -6.65 -4.53
CA PRO A 33 8.52 -5.69 -4.97
C PRO A 33 7.73 -5.08 -3.82
N ALA A 34 7.79 -5.64 -2.62
CA ALA A 34 7.09 -5.12 -1.45
C ALA A 34 7.77 -5.59 -0.17
N GLU A 35 7.73 -4.76 0.85
CA GLU A 35 8.24 -5.07 2.17
C GLU A 35 7.28 -4.52 3.22
N GLY A 36 7.27 -5.12 4.41
CA GLY A 36 6.38 -4.65 5.46
C GLY A 36 6.84 -5.02 6.85
N ASN A 37 6.36 -4.25 7.81
CA ASN A 37 6.37 -4.58 9.22
C ASN A 37 4.92 -4.64 9.72
N ARG A 38 4.70 -4.70 11.02
CA ARG A 38 3.35 -4.84 11.59
C ARG A 38 2.45 -3.64 11.34
N GLU A 39 3.00 -2.47 11.03
CA GLU A 39 2.26 -1.21 10.97
C GLU A 39 2.46 -0.45 9.66
N CYS A 40 3.35 -0.91 8.79
CA CYS A 40 3.63 -0.24 7.52
C CYS A 40 4.03 -1.22 6.44
N VAL A 41 3.50 -1.02 5.24
CA VAL A 41 3.84 -1.78 4.03
C VAL A 41 4.27 -0.79 2.96
N VAL A 42 5.34 -1.10 2.25
CA VAL A 42 5.81 -0.32 1.10
C VAL A 42 5.83 -1.19 -0.15
N VAL A 43 5.43 -0.61 -1.28
CA VAL A 43 5.29 -1.31 -2.57
C VAL A 43 6.04 -0.53 -3.63
N ALA A 44 6.88 -1.24 -4.39
CA ALA A 44 7.61 -0.65 -5.50
C ALA A 44 6.69 -0.45 -6.72
N VAL A 45 6.71 0.76 -7.27
CA VAL A 45 5.95 1.13 -8.47
C VAL A 45 6.87 1.89 -9.41
N VAL A 46 6.39 2.21 -10.62
CA VAL A 46 7.18 3.06 -11.51
C VAL A 46 7.37 4.45 -10.89
N HIS A 47 8.55 5.02 -11.13
CA HIS A 47 8.86 6.36 -10.67
C HIS A 47 7.96 7.39 -11.38
N GLY A 48 7.58 8.46 -10.66
CA GLY A 48 6.72 9.51 -11.20
C GLY A 48 7.22 10.14 -12.49
N ASP A 49 8.54 10.16 -12.70
CA ASP A 49 9.14 10.67 -13.94
C ASP A 49 8.87 9.79 -15.16
N ILE A 50 8.52 8.51 -14.95
CA ILE A 50 8.23 7.56 -16.03
C ILE A 50 6.76 7.62 -16.41
N GLY A 51 5.88 7.76 -15.45
CA GLY A 51 4.44 7.85 -15.72
C GLY A 51 3.60 7.67 -14.46
N PRO A 52 2.28 7.83 -14.60
CA PRO A 52 1.36 7.67 -13.48
C PRO A 52 1.13 6.21 -13.11
N VAL A 53 0.64 6.03 -11.89
CA VAL A 53 0.24 4.74 -11.33
C VAL A 53 -1.25 4.78 -11.02
N ASP A 54 -1.97 3.75 -11.42
CA ASP A 54 -3.37 3.56 -11.06
C ASP A 54 -3.42 2.73 -9.77
N ILE A 55 -3.98 3.31 -8.71
CA ILE A 55 -4.10 2.66 -7.41
C ILE A 55 -5.57 2.44 -7.09
N SER A 56 -5.91 1.21 -6.72
CA SER A 56 -7.25 0.84 -6.26
C SER A 56 -7.15 0.35 -4.83
N VAL A 57 -7.99 0.87 -3.96
CA VAL A 57 -8.06 0.47 -2.55
C VAL A 57 -9.44 -0.08 -2.25
N SER A 58 -9.50 -1.29 -1.74
CA SER A 58 -10.74 -1.93 -1.30
C SER A 58 -10.64 -2.32 0.16
N LEU A 59 -11.71 -2.04 0.92
CA LEU A 59 -11.83 -2.44 2.32
C LEU A 59 -12.62 -3.73 2.48
N GLN A 60 -12.94 -4.38 1.36
CA GLN A 60 -13.67 -5.64 1.33
C GLN A 60 -12.84 -6.70 0.62
N ASP A 61 -13.05 -7.95 1.01
CA ASP A 61 -12.44 -9.08 0.33
C ASP A 61 -13.00 -9.20 -1.09
N GLY A 62 -12.27 -9.86 -1.97
CA GLY A 62 -12.64 -10.01 -3.38
C GLY A 62 -11.55 -10.70 -4.17
N GLU A 63 -11.70 -10.66 -5.49
CA GLU A 63 -10.75 -11.32 -6.39
C GLU A 63 -9.48 -10.47 -6.57
N ASP A 64 -8.36 -11.17 -6.68
CA ASP A 64 -7.07 -10.55 -6.95
C ASP A 64 -6.92 -10.30 -8.46
N GLU A 65 -6.21 -9.23 -8.80
CA GLU A 65 -5.82 -8.92 -10.16
C GLU A 65 -4.29 -8.83 -10.25
N GLY A 66 -3.71 -9.49 -11.25
CA GLY A 66 -2.26 -9.47 -11.43
C GLY A 66 -1.53 -10.41 -10.48
N THR A 67 -0.34 -10.02 -10.06
CA THR A 67 0.53 -10.80 -9.19
C THR A 67 0.49 -10.26 -7.77
N CYS A 68 0.14 -11.11 -6.81
CA CYS A 68 0.17 -10.73 -5.40
C CYS A 68 1.60 -10.69 -4.90
N VAL A 69 2.03 -9.53 -4.43
CA VAL A 69 3.40 -9.29 -3.96
C VAL A 69 3.50 -9.15 -2.44
N TYR A 70 2.36 -9.02 -1.77
CA TYR A 70 2.31 -8.90 -0.32
C TYR A 70 0.98 -9.45 0.21
N ASP A 71 1.05 -10.22 1.28
CA ASP A 71 -0.13 -10.76 1.97
C ASP A 71 0.26 -11.03 3.43
N ASP A 72 -0.11 -10.13 4.31
CA ASP A 72 0.21 -10.25 5.74
C ASP A 72 -0.74 -9.39 6.57
N VAL A 73 -0.56 -9.41 7.87
CA VAL A 73 -1.38 -8.69 8.84
C VAL A 73 -0.78 -7.33 9.13
N LEU A 74 -1.64 -6.31 9.13
CA LEU A 74 -1.32 -4.95 9.55
C LEU A 74 -2.08 -4.65 10.84
N ARG A 75 -1.41 -4.05 11.81
CA ARG A 75 -2.03 -3.63 13.06
C ARG A 75 -2.54 -2.20 12.94
N VAL A 76 -3.85 -2.01 13.03
CA VAL A 76 -4.49 -0.69 13.02
C VAL A 76 -4.56 -0.17 14.45
N LEU A 77 -4.13 1.08 14.65
CA LEU A 77 -3.93 1.66 15.99
C LEU A 77 -5.10 2.53 16.49
N GLY A 78 -6.20 2.60 15.75
CA GLY A 78 -7.40 3.34 16.19
C GLY A 78 -7.74 4.56 15.33
N GLU A 79 -6.86 4.99 14.46
CA GLU A 79 -7.10 6.12 13.55
C GLU A 79 -7.18 5.72 12.07
N GLY A 80 -7.22 4.42 11.81
CA GLY A 80 -7.30 3.90 10.45
C GLY A 80 -5.95 3.76 9.78
N VAL A 81 -5.97 3.74 8.45
CA VAL A 81 -4.81 3.49 7.60
C VAL A 81 -4.67 4.58 6.55
N GLU A 82 -3.44 4.95 6.26
CA GLU A 82 -3.10 5.91 5.20
C GLU A 82 -2.46 5.18 4.02
N VAL A 83 -2.91 5.50 2.81
CA VAL A 83 -2.25 5.11 1.56
C VAL A 83 -1.67 6.38 0.94
N ALA A 84 -0.37 6.46 0.80
CA ALA A 84 0.33 7.68 0.43
C ALA A 84 1.61 7.38 -0.32
N ASP A 85 2.26 8.43 -0.85
CA ASP A 85 3.64 8.34 -1.27
C ASP A 85 4.57 8.23 -0.05
N LEU A 86 5.88 8.08 -0.28
CA LEU A 86 6.84 7.79 0.80
C LEU A 86 6.82 8.83 1.93
N VAL A 87 6.65 10.11 1.60
CA VAL A 87 6.62 11.19 2.58
C VAL A 87 5.23 11.78 2.82
N GLY A 88 4.23 11.40 2.03
CA GLY A 88 2.85 11.85 2.19
C GLY A 88 2.55 13.25 1.66
N ASP A 89 3.43 13.84 0.86
CA ASP A 89 3.27 15.21 0.37
C ASP A 89 2.53 15.31 -0.96
N ASP A 90 2.63 14.29 -1.82
CA ASP A 90 2.03 14.32 -3.15
C ASP A 90 0.63 13.74 -3.18
N PHE A 91 0.40 12.68 -2.45
CA PHE A 91 -0.94 12.16 -2.24
C PHE A 91 -1.05 11.47 -0.88
N SER A 92 -2.24 11.52 -0.32
CA SER A 92 -2.55 10.84 0.93
C SER A 92 -4.05 10.57 0.97
N HIS A 93 -4.42 9.32 1.11
CA HIS A 93 -5.80 8.88 1.26
C HIS A 93 -5.92 8.10 2.56
N ARG A 94 -6.88 8.49 3.40
CA ARG A 94 -7.11 7.87 4.70
C ARG A 94 -8.37 7.02 4.66
N TYR A 95 -8.30 5.86 5.31
CA TYR A 95 -9.40 4.90 5.36
C TYR A 95 -9.69 4.55 6.82
N ASP A 96 -10.95 4.67 7.21
CA ASP A 96 -11.39 4.31 8.54
C ASP A 96 -11.45 2.80 8.69
N LEU A 97 -10.77 2.29 9.69
CA LEU A 97 -10.78 0.88 10.06
C LEU A 97 -10.78 0.79 11.59
N PRO A 98 -11.44 -0.25 12.14
CA PRO A 98 -11.41 -0.43 13.60
C PRO A 98 -10.00 -0.78 14.07
N GLU A 99 -9.69 -0.40 15.31
CA GLU A 99 -8.46 -0.82 15.96
C GLU A 99 -8.37 -2.35 15.99
N GLY A 100 -7.18 -2.86 15.73
CA GLY A 100 -6.93 -4.30 15.70
C GLY A 100 -6.23 -4.76 14.44
N ASP A 101 -6.24 -6.07 14.20
CA ASP A 101 -5.58 -6.65 13.06
C ASP A 101 -6.41 -6.49 11.78
N ALA A 102 -5.75 -6.16 10.69
CA ALA A 102 -6.34 -6.15 9.36
C ALA A 102 -5.47 -6.99 8.42
N SER A 103 -6.11 -7.65 7.47
CA SER A 103 -5.40 -8.36 6.41
C SER A 103 -5.06 -7.35 5.32
N VAL A 104 -3.82 -7.29 4.90
CA VAL A 104 -3.38 -6.44 3.78
C VAL A 104 -2.86 -7.34 2.67
N ARG A 105 -3.47 -7.22 1.50
CA ARG A 105 -3.02 -7.92 0.30
C ARG A 105 -2.80 -6.91 -0.81
N VAL A 106 -1.64 -6.99 -1.44
CA VAL A 106 -1.26 -6.09 -2.53
C VAL A 106 -0.95 -6.90 -3.77
N CYS A 107 -1.62 -6.58 -4.87
CA CYS A 107 -1.41 -7.21 -6.17
C CYS A 107 -1.06 -6.13 -7.19
N VAL A 108 -0.15 -6.45 -8.09
CA VAL A 108 0.37 -5.50 -9.09
C VAL A 108 0.39 -6.14 -10.47
N ASP A 109 0.42 -5.31 -11.52
CA ASP A 109 0.53 -5.77 -12.91
C ASP A 109 1.95 -6.26 -13.24
N ASP A 110 2.97 -5.53 -12.77
CA ASP A 110 4.38 -5.85 -13.04
C ASP A 110 5.20 -5.64 -11.76
N PRO A 111 5.59 -6.72 -11.05
CA PRO A 111 6.36 -6.58 -9.81
C PRO A 111 7.66 -5.80 -10.00
N GLY A 112 7.89 -4.81 -9.14
CA GLY A 112 9.04 -3.93 -9.20
C GLY A 112 8.88 -2.70 -10.09
N GLU A 113 7.99 -2.75 -11.08
CA GLU A 113 7.72 -1.66 -12.02
C GLU A 113 6.21 -1.49 -12.22
N ALA A 114 5.45 -1.55 -11.15
CA ALA A 114 4.00 -1.56 -11.22
C ALA A 114 3.43 -0.23 -11.71
N GLN A 115 2.50 -0.30 -12.63
CA GLN A 115 1.67 0.82 -13.08
C GLN A 115 0.23 0.68 -12.61
N ARG A 116 -0.13 -0.51 -12.09
CA ARG A 116 -1.42 -0.77 -11.44
C ARG A 116 -1.18 -1.48 -10.13
N VAL A 117 -1.81 -0.99 -9.09
CA VAL A 117 -1.72 -1.55 -7.74
C VAL A 117 -3.13 -1.74 -7.20
N LEU A 118 -3.46 -2.96 -6.79
CA LEU A 118 -4.69 -3.25 -6.06
C LEU A 118 -4.33 -3.52 -4.61
N ILE A 119 -4.86 -2.72 -3.70
CA ILE A 119 -4.65 -2.83 -2.28
C ILE A 119 -5.96 -3.25 -1.62
N ARG A 120 -5.97 -4.38 -0.92
CA ARG A 120 -7.10 -4.84 -0.12
C ARG A 120 -6.73 -4.79 1.34
N ILE A 121 -7.52 -4.07 2.13
CA ILE A 121 -7.33 -3.94 3.57
C ILE A 121 -8.63 -4.35 4.23
N VAL A 122 -8.64 -5.52 4.86
CA VAL A 122 -9.86 -6.10 5.43
C VAL A 122 -9.66 -6.29 6.92
N ALA A 123 -10.50 -5.62 7.72
CA ALA A 123 -10.47 -5.76 9.15
C ALA A 123 -10.81 -7.21 9.55
N LYS A 124 -10.04 -7.78 10.46
CA LYS A 124 -10.31 -9.11 11.01
C LYS A 124 -11.30 -8.98 12.15
N ALA A 125 -12.30 -9.83 12.11
CA ALA A 125 -13.31 -9.88 13.16
C ALA A 125 -12.77 -10.55 14.43
#